data_2eee41392ea9e8cc9b51c32559df89ea
#
_entry.id   2eee41392ea9e8cc9b51c32559df89ea
#
_cell.length_a   1.000
_cell.length_b   1.000
_cell.length_c   1.000
_cell.angle_alpha   90.00
_cell.angle_beta   90.00
_cell.angle_gamma   90.00
#
_symmetry.space_group_name_H-M   'P 1'
#
loop_
_entity.id
_entity.type
_entity.pdbx_description
1 polymer ?
#
loop_
_entity_poly.entity_id
_entity_poly.type
_entity_poly.pdbx_seq_one_letter_code
_entity_poly.pdbx_strand_id
1 'polypeptide(L)'
;SVFNPSSRAPIWNKNNQIILESDRFGNKPSYNTLSENPKAVNLINPYKIAKNILDSLKIKNDLDKYDLVFLGRDYNQKIVEVIPDFMSDENFLQNQAINLRLDYVDDLDARVLLYWLKNRKVNIITNKDLNIDLLKSYRKNIVAITAMASDNITTNFIKLCKSIGVKISLYCDDKEKFKDYKFKFL
;
A
#
# COMPACT_ATOMS: atom_id res chain seq x y z
N SER A 1 -17.23 12.69 7.83
CA SER A 1 -17.86 11.42 8.24
C SER A 1 -18.43 10.70 7.05
N VAL A 2 -18.43 9.38 7.10
CA VAL A 2 -18.98 8.52 6.04
C VAL A 2 -20.29 7.96 6.54
N PHE A 3 -21.34 8.20 5.78
CA PHE A 3 -22.68 7.70 6.07
C PHE A 3 -23.17 6.78 4.96
N ASN A 4 -23.87 5.78 5.36
CA ASN A 4 -24.59 4.90 4.48
C ASN A 4 -25.92 4.51 5.18
N PRO A 5 -27.05 4.86 4.69
CA PRO A 5 -27.41 5.59 3.47
C PRO A 5 -27.55 7.11 3.68
N SER A 6 -27.81 7.86 2.59
CA SER A 6 -28.04 9.31 2.61
C SER A 6 -29.16 9.76 3.55
N SER A 7 -30.18 8.92 3.77
CA SER A 7 -31.26 9.16 4.72
C SER A 7 -30.82 9.31 6.17
N ARG A 8 -29.59 8.88 6.50
CA ARG A 8 -28.96 9.03 7.82
C ARG A 8 -27.95 10.18 7.87
N ALA A 9 -27.79 10.92 6.79
CA ALA A 9 -26.95 12.11 6.81
C ALA A 9 -27.46 13.10 7.88
N PRO A 10 -26.55 13.81 8.56
CA PRO A 10 -26.95 14.83 9.52
C PRO A 10 -27.90 15.83 8.87
N ILE A 11 -29.06 16.05 9.47
CA ILE A 11 -30.09 16.96 8.92
C ILE A 11 -30.04 18.36 9.52
N TRP A 12 -29.23 18.56 10.56
CA TRP A 12 -29.04 19.88 11.17
C TRP A 12 -28.05 20.71 10.36
N ASN A 13 -28.34 21.97 10.23
CA ASN A 13 -27.54 22.97 9.51
C ASN A 13 -27.37 22.69 8.01
N LYS A 14 -28.45 22.44 7.32
CA LYS A 14 -28.51 22.08 5.89
C LYS A 14 -27.76 23.06 4.98
N ASN A 15 -27.66 24.33 5.38
CA ASN A 15 -27.02 25.35 4.55
C ASN A 15 -25.49 25.22 4.47
N ASN A 16 -24.88 24.47 5.40
CA ASN A 16 -23.42 24.30 5.52
C ASN A 16 -23.01 22.84 5.32
N GLN A 17 -23.85 22.03 4.71
CA GLN A 17 -23.55 20.62 4.45
C GLN A 17 -23.47 20.35 2.96
N ILE A 18 -22.41 19.66 2.58
CA ILE A 18 -22.25 19.09 1.24
C ILE A 18 -22.26 17.58 1.41
N ILE A 19 -23.23 16.93 0.79
CA ILE A 19 -23.39 15.48 0.80
C ILE A 19 -22.89 14.96 -0.55
N LEU A 20 -21.84 14.14 -0.51
CA LEU A 20 -21.34 13.43 -1.67
C LEU A 20 -21.76 11.97 -1.57
N GLU A 21 -22.51 11.51 -2.55
CA GLU A 21 -22.94 10.12 -2.64
C GLU A 21 -22.10 9.36 -3.67
N SER A 22 -21.87 8.09 -3.38
CA SER A 22 -21.25 7.19 -4.35
C SER A 22 -22.26 6.85 -5.46
N ASP A 23 -21.77 6.73 -6.68
CA ASP A 23 -22.55 6.13 -7.76
C ASP A 23 -22.67 4.63 -7.51
N ARG A 24 -23.88 4.18 -7.27
CA ARG A 24 -24.20 2.77 -7.01
C ARG A 24 -24.77 2.06 -8.22
N PHE A 25 -24.78 2.71 -9.37
CA PHE A 25 -25.31 2.14 -10.61
C PHE A 25 -26.71 1.54 -10.45
N GLY A 26 -27.58 2.23 -9.71
CA GLY A 26 -28.95 1.78 -9.42
C GLY A 26 -29.11 0.78 -8.28
N ASN A 27 -28.03 0.30 -7.70
CA ASN A 27 -28.10 -0.63 -6.56
C ASN A 27 -28.55 0.08 -5.27
N LYS A 28 -29.34 -0.60 -4.47
CA LYS A 28 -29.77 -0.09 -3.16
C LYS A 28 -28.57 0.01 -2.20
N PRO A 29 -28.59 1.00 -1.28
CA PRO A 29 -27.59 1.06 -0.23
C PRO A 29 -27.54 -0.22 0.59
N SER A 30 -26.35 -0.78 0.79
CA SER A 30 -26.18 -1.88 1.71
C SER A 30 -26.09 -1.37 3.15
N TYR A 31 -26.84 -2.00 4.05
CA TYR A 31 -26.71 -1.74 5.49
C TYR A 31 -25.56 -2.56 6.12
N ASN A 32 -25.15 -3.62 5.45
CA ASN A 32 -24.04 -4.46 5.87
C ASN A 32 -22.81 -4.13 5.04
N THR A 33 -21.98 -3.22 5.54
CA THR A 33 -20.77 -2.79 4.88
C THR A 33 -19.71 -3.88 4.76
N LEU A 34 -19.83 -4.97 5.52
CA LEU A 34 -18.88 -6.09 5.45
C LEU A 34 -19.10 -6.95 4.19
N SER A 35 -20.33 -7.04 3.72
CA SER A 35 -20.68 -7.83 2.52
C SER A 35 -20.59 -7.07 1.20
N GLU A 36 -20.39 -5.75 1.26
CA GLU A 36 -20.33 -4.91 0.06
C GLU A 36 -18.94 -5.02 -0.59
N ASN A 37 -18.89 -5.51 -1.84
CA ASN A 37 -17.65 -5.59 -2.62
C ASN A 37 -17.90 -5.23 -4.10
N PRO A 38 -17.24 -4.20 -4.66
CA PRO A 38 -16.42 -3.21 -3.95
C PRO A 38 -17.27 -2.34 -3.01
N LYS A 39 -16.66 -1.81 -1.96
CA LYS A 39 -17.36 -0.90 -1.05
C LYS A 39 -17.78 0.37 -1.79
N ALA A 40 -19.06 0.69 -1.78
CA ALA A 40 -19.60 1.84 -2.54
C ALA A 40 -18.95 3.17 -2.11
N VAL A 41 -18.53 3.31 -0.86
CA VAL A 41 -17.80 4.50 -0.40
C VAL A 41 -16.51 4.75 -1.19
N ASN A 42 -15.84 3.71 -1.67
CA ASN A 42 -14.63 3.82 -2.49
C ASN A 42 -14.92 4.33 -3.92
N LEU A 43 -16.20 4.40 -4.32
CA LEU A 43 -16.60 4.96 -5.60
C LEU A 43 -16.82 6.48 -5.55
N ILE A 44 -16.73 7.08 -4.38
CA ILE A 44 -16.77 8.55 -4.25
C ILE A 44 -15.45 9.10 -4.79
N ASN A 45 -15.53 9.90 -5.84
CA ASN A 45 -14.35 10.47 -6.47
C ASN A 45 -13.63 11.44 -5.51
N PRO A 46 -12.36 11.16 -5.13
CA PRO A 46 -11.58 12.02 -4.23
C PRO A 46 -11.44 13.46 -4.72
N TYR A 47 -11.40 13.66 -6.05
CA TYR A 47 -11.37 14.99 -6.64
C TYR A 47 -12.60 15.82 -6.24
N LYS A 48 -13.80 15.22 -6.30
CA LYS A 48 -15.04 15.90 -5.88
C LYS A 48 -14.98 16.29 -4.40
N ILE A 49 -14.40 15.41 -3.57
CA ILE A 49 -14.22 15.69 -2.14
C ILE A 49 -13.27 16.89 -1.95
N ALA A 50 -12.09 16.83 -2.55
CA ALA A 50 -11.09 17.89 -2.44
C ALA A 50 -11.62 19.23 -2.97
N LYS A 51 -12.24 19.23 -4.15
CA LYS A 51 -12.82 20.44 -4.75
C LYS A 51 -13.87 21.07 -3.85
N ASN A 52 -14.82 20.29 -3.34
CA ASN A 52 -15.85 20.82 -2.44
C ASN A 52 -15.28 21.40 -1.14
N ILE A 53 -14.22 20.80 -0.60
CA ILE A 53 -13.53 21.33 0.59
C ILE A 53 -12.89 22.68 0.26
N LEU A 54 -12.11 22.75 -0.82
CA LEU A 54 -11.41 23.97 -1.20
C LEU A 54 -12.37 25.10 -1.53
N ASP A 55 -13.44 24.80 -2.27
CA ASP A 55 -14.48 25.77 -2.61
C ASP A 55 -15.19 26.29 -1.35
N SER A 56 -15.52 25.42 -0.41
CA SER A 56 -16.13 25.78 0.87
C SER A 56 -15.23 26.68 1.72
N LEU A 57 -13.94 26.44 1.68
CA LEU A 57 -12.91 27.25 2.36
C LEU A 57 -12.54 28.50 1.56
N LYS A 58 -13.11 28.71 0.37
CA LYS A 58 -12.77 29.80 -0.56
C LYS A 58 -11.28 29.84 -0.92
N ILE A 59 -10.64 28.67 -0.96
CA ILE A 59 -9.24 28.53 -1.35
C ILE A 59 -9.18 28.42 -2.87
N LYS A 60 -8.48 29.37 -3.50
CA LYS A 60 -8.22 29.31 -4.94
C LYS A 60 -7.36 28.08 -5.24
N ASN A 61 -7.83 27.27 -6.17
CA ASN A 61 -7.15 26.02 -6.54
C ASN A 61 -7.13 25.86 -8.06
N ASP A 62 -6.25 24.99 -8.51
CA ASP A 62 -6.06 24.63 -9.90
C ASP A 62 -6.13 23.09 -10.10
N LEU A 63 -6.89 22.43 -9.27
CA LEU A 63 -7.08 20.96 -9.33
C LEU A 63 -7.49 20.48 -10.72
N ASP A 64 -8.24 21.29 -11.48
CA ASP A 64 -8.68 20.98 -12.84
C ASP A 64 -7.51 20.84 -13.85
N LYS A 65 -6.30 21.29 -13.48
CA LYS A 65 -5.10 21.18 -14.33
C LYS A 65 -4.36 19.84 -14.17
N TYR A 66 -4.70 19.07 -13.15
CA TYR A 66 -4.03 17.82 -12.85
C TYR A 66 -4.82 16.63 -13.36
N ASP A 67 -4.12 15.69 -13.96
CA ASP A 67 -4.67 14.41 -14.36
C ASP A 67 -4.72 13.52 -13.11
N LEU A 68 -5.88 13.46 -12.47
CA LEU A 68 -6.07 12.76 -11.21
C LEU A 68 -6.44 11.30 -11.47
N VAL A 69 -5.62 10.39 -10.98
CA VAL A 69 -5.90 8.96 -11.01
C VAL A 69 -6.88 8.59 -9.89
N PHE A 70 -8.06 8.10 -10.27
CA PHE A 70 -9.05 7.57 -9.34
C PHE A 70 -8.88 6.07 -9.16
N LEU A 71 -8.28 5.66 -8.05
CA LEU A 71 -8.02 4.24 -7.76
C LEU A 71 -9.22 3.47 -7.20
N GLY A 72 -10.26 4.17 -6.73
CA GLY A 72 -11.39 3.55 -6.03
C GLY A 72 -12.24 2.61 -6.89
N ARG A 73 -12.39 2.88 -8.19
CA ARG A 73 -13.16 2.04 -9.11
C ARG A 73 -12.40 0.75 -9.48
N ASP A 74 -11.10 0.88 -9.67
CA ASP A 74 -10.25 -0.17 -10.21
C ASP A 74 -9.36 -0.79 -9.13
N TYR A 75 -9.77 -0.68 -7.86
CA TYR A 75 -9.06 -1.24 -6.71
C TYR A 75 -9.15 -2.77 -6.66
N ASN A 76 -8.94 -3.41 -7.81
CA ASN A 76 -8.69 -4.84 -7.96
C ASN A 76 -7.20 -5.09 -8.15
N GLN A 77 -6.37 -4.45 -7.33
CA GLN A 77 -4.94 -4.65 -7.44
C GLN A 77 -4.59 -6.10 -7.11
N LYS A 78 -3.92 -6.74 -8.04
CA LYS A 78 -3.33 -8.06 -7.83
C LYS A 78 -2.15 -8.02 -6.85
N ILE A 79 -1.61 -6.84 -6.59
CA ILE A 79 -0.47 -6.58 -5.72
C ILE A 79 -0.88 -5.53 -4.69
N VAL A 80 -0.64 -5.81 -3.43
CA VAL A 80 -0.89 -4.89 -2.31
C VAL A 80 0.41 -4.59 -1.60
N GLU A 81 0.68 -3.32 -1.35
CA GLU A 81 1.76 -2.89 -0.48
C GLU A 81 1.29 -2.91 0.98
N VAL A 82 2.09 -3.51 1.83
CA VAL A 82 1.80 -3.65 3.26
C VAL A 82 3.02 -3.17 4.05
N ILE A 83 2.79 -2.21 4.94
CA ILE A 83 3.74 -1.88 6.00
C ILE A 83 3.45 -2.87 7.13
N PRO A 84 4.39 -3.74 7.52
CA PRO A 84 4.12 -4.82 8.47
C PRO A 84 4.18 -4.34 9.92
N ASP A 85 3.32 -3.43 10.29
CA ASP A 85 3.10 -2.92 11.64
C ASP A 85 1.88 -3.57 12.33
N PHE A 86 1.20 -4.47 11.63
CA PHE A 86 0.02 -5.18 12.10
C PHE A 86 -0.03 -6.64 11.63
N MET A 87 -0.83 -7.45 12.29
CA MET A 87 -1.22 -8.79 11.84
C MET A 87 -2.65 -8.73 11.31
N SER A 88 -2.84 -9.20 10.07
CA SER A 88 -4.17 -9.20 9.43
C SER A 88 -4.95 -10.46 9.75
N ASP A 89 -6.28 -10.38 9.64
CA ASP A 89 -7.13 -11.56 9.58
C ASP A 89 -6.76 -12.44 8.38
N GLU A 90 -6.86 -13.76 8.52
CA GLU A 90 -6.51 -14.74 7.47
C GLU A 90 -7.26 -14.51 6.16
N ASN A 91 -8.47 -13.97 6.22
CA ASN A 91 -9.28 -13.66 5.05
C ASN A 91 -8.94 -12.33 4.38
N PHE A 92 -8.12 -11.51 5.02
CA PHE A 92 -7.68 -10.25 4.46
C PHE A 92 -6.57 -10.50 3.44
N LEU A 93 -6.68 -9.92 2.26
CA LEU A 93 -5.69 -10.08 1.18
C LEU A 93 -5.59 -11.50 0.59
N GLN A 94 -6.66 -12.29 0.62
CA GLN A 94 -6.70 -13.55 -0.13
C GLN A 94 -6.50 -13.29 -1.62
N ASN A 95 -5.65 -14.10 -2.26
CA ASN A 95 -5.36 -14.05 -3.69
C ASN A 95 -4.59 -12.82 -4.19
N GLN A 96 -4.04 -12.00 -3.32
CA GLN A 96 -3.21 -10.86 -3.70
C GLN A 96 -1.73 -11.16 -3.49
N ALA A 97 -0.88 -10.69 -4.40
CA ALA A 97 0.55 -10.66 -4.17
C ALA A 97 0.87 -9.51 -3.19
N ILE A 98 1.75 -9.77 -2.24
CA ILE A 98 2.05 -8.82 -1.17
C ILE A 98 3.47 -8.29 -1.35
N ASN A 99 3.59 -6.97 -1.38
CA ASN A 99 4.86 -6.27 -1.25
C ASN A 99 4.98 -5.78 0.21
N LEU A 100 5.86 -6.40 0.98
CA LEU A 100 6.18 -5.95 2.34
C LEU A 100 7.15 -4.78 2.29
N ARG A 101 6.72 -3.62 2.78
CA ARG A 101 7.47 -2.37 2.79
C ARG A 101 8.23 -2.22 4.11
N LEU A 102 9.36 -2.92 4.23
CA LEU A 102 10.25 -2.83 5.40
C LEU A 102 11.10 -1.55 5.40
N ASP A 103 11.15 -0.86 4.28
CA ASP A 103 11.80 0.44 4.12
C ASP A 103 11.09 1.58 4.87
N TYR A 104 9.83 1.38 5.29
CA TYR A 104 9.06 2.32 6.12
C TYR A 104 9.03 1.95 7.61
N VAL A 105 9.76 0.93 8.02
CA VAL A 105 9.74 0.45 9.41
C VAL A 105 11.14 0.56 10.02
N ASP A 106 11.29 1.41 11.01
CA ASP A 106 12.57 1.59 11.69
C ASP A 106 12.88 0.40 12.61
N ASP A 107 11.95 0.06 13.50
CA ASP A 107 12.04 -1.06 14.43
C ASP A 107 11.05 -2.16 14.05
N LEU A 108 11.53 -3.14 13.31
CA LEU A 108 10.70 -4.24 12.85
C LEU A 108 10.48 -5.26 13.97
N ASP A 109 9.24 -5.42 14.41
CA ASP A 109 8.88 -6.55 15.28
C ASP A 109 9.05 -7.87 14.52
N ALA A 110 10.00 -8.67 14.97
CA ALA A 110 10.30 -9.97 14.36
C ALA A 110 9.06 -10.89 14.29
N ARG A 111 8.13 -10.78 15.23
CA ARG A 111 6.89 -11.58 15.26
C ARG A 111 5.97 -11.22 14.11
N VAL A 112 5.86 -9.93 13.79
CA VAL A 112 5.04 -9.45 12.67
C VAL A 112 5.65 -9.87 11.34
N LEU A 113 6.97 -9.72 11.19
CA LEU A 113 7.65 -10.22 9.99
C LEU A 113 7.47 -11.74 9.83
N LEU A 114 7.66 -12.50 10.90
CA LEU A 114 7.46 -13.95 10.92
C LEU A 114 6.04 -14.33 10.51
N TYR A 115 5.04 -13.61 11.00
CA TYR A 115 3.63 -13.82 10.63
C TYR A 115 3.44 -13.73 9.12
N TRP A 116 3.95 -12.68 8.48
CA TRP A 116 3.83 -12.49 7.04
C TRP A 116 4.58 -13.54 6.23
N LEU A 117 5.83 -13.84 6.63
CA LEU A 117 6.66 -14.84 5.95
C LEU A 117 6.13 -16.28 6.11
N LYS A 118 5.46 -16.59 7.22
CA LYS A 118 4.92 -17.93 7.47
C LYS A 118 3.67 -18.20 6.65
N ASN A 119 2.80 -17.21 6.50
CA ASN A 119 1.45 -17.42 5.99
C ASN A 119 1.27 -16.99 4.52
N ARG A 120 2.22 -16.27 3.93
CA ARG A 120 2.06 -15.66 2.59
C ARG A 120 3.32 -15.76 1.74
N LYS A 121 3.09 -15.75 0.42
CA LYS A 121 4.17 -15.45 -0.53
C LYS A 121 4.30 -13.94 -0.67
N VAL A 122 5.50 -13.43 -0.44
CA VAL A 122 5.77 -11.98 -0.36
C VAL A 122 6.95 -11.56 -1.23
N ASN A 123 6.86 -10.37 -1.77
CA ASN A 123 8.01 -9.59 -2.18
C ASN A 123 8.41 -8.71 -1.00
N ILE A 124 9.68 -8.55 -0.75
CA ILE A 124 10.20 -7.71 0.32
C ILE A 124 10.87 -6.48 -0.29
N ILE A 125 10.53 -5.31 0.19
CA ILE A 125 11.20 -4.05 -0.15
C ILE A 125 11.88 -3.57 1.12
N THR A 126 13.19 -3.37 1.09
CA THR A 126 13.98 -3.02 2.28
C THR A 126 15.09 -2.03 1.95
N ASN A 127 15.41 -1.16 2.89
CA ASN A 127 16.56 -0.23 2.85
C ASN A 127 17.68 -0.62 3.82
N LYS A 128 17.60 -1.83 4.41
CA LYS A 128 18.57 -2.36 5.37
C LYS A 128 18.75 -3.87 5.21
N ASP A 129 19.87 -4.38 5.69
CA ASP A 129 20.12 -5.82 5.72
C ASP A 129 19.08 -6.52 6.62
N LEU A 130 18.65 -7.70 6.20
CA LEU A 130 17.73 -8.55 6.95
C LEU A 130 18.47 -9.79 7.47
N ASN A 131 17.89 -10.40 8.50
CA ASN A 131 18.44 -11.64 9.06
C ASN A 131 18.39 -12.78 8.02
N ILE A 132 19.54 -13.26 7.62
CA ILE A 132 19.72 -14.30 6.58
C ILE A 132 19.15 -15.64 7.02
N ASP A 133 19.29 -16.02 8.28
CA ASP A 133 18.75 -17.30 8.77
C ASP A 133 17.24 -17.32 8.71
N LEU A 134 16.62 -16.18 9.00
CA LEU A 134 15.18 -15.98 8.81
C LEU A 134 14.78 -16.13 7.34
N LEU A 135 15.46 -15.44 6.45
CA LEU A 135 15.19 -15.51 5.01
C LEU A 135 15.38 -16.93 4.47
N LYS A 136 16.42 -17.64 4.92
CA LYS A 136 16.68 -19.04 4.58
C LYS A 136 15.55 -19.96 5.04
N SER A 137 15.09 -19.77 6.28
CA SER A 137 14.03 -20.59 6.87
C SER A 137 12.69 -20.45 6.13
N TYR A 138 12.38 -19.25 5.63
CA TYR A 138 11.16 -18.95 4.90
C TYR A 138 11.34 -18.74 3.39
N ARG A 139 12.43 -19.25 2.84
CA ARG A 139 12.82 -19.07 1.44
C ARG A 139 11.70 -19.34 0.44
N LYS A 140 10.88 -20.37 0.68
CA LYS A 140 9.78 -20.78 -0.20
C LYS A 140 8.66 -19.75 -0.30
N ASN A 141 8.55 -18.88 0.69
CA ASN A 141 7.53 -17.83 0.76
C ASN A 141 8.05 -16.47 0.31
N ILE A 142 9.35 -16.33 0.04
CA ILE A 142 9.94 -15.11 -0.49
C ILE A 142 10.06 -15.24 -2.01
N VAL A 143 9.31 -14.42 -2.72
CA VAL A 143 9.32 -14.36 -4.18
C VAL A 143 10.58 -13.63 -4.66
N ALA A 144 10.80 -12.43 -4.14
CA ALA A 144 11.94 -11.58 -4.44
C ALA A 144 12.19 -10.57 -3.31
N ILE A 145 13.40 -10.01 -3.29
CA ILE A 145 13.76 -8.87 -2.45
C ILE A 145 14.15 -7.71 -3.37
N THR A 146 13.58 -6.55 -3.14
CA THR A 146 14.03 -5.28 -3.72
C THR A 146 14.75 -4.48 -2.65
N ALA A 147 16.07 -4.39 -2.77
CA ALA A 147 16.88 -3.59 -1.88
C ALA A 147 16.93 -2.15 -2.39
N MET A 148 16.45 -1.21 -1.58
CA MET A 148 16.58 0.23 -1.84
C MET A 148 18.02 0.62 -1.55
N ALA A 149 18.69 1.23 -2.52
CA ALA A 149 20.09 1.62 -2.38
C ALA A 149 20.30 2.55 -1.19
N SER A 150 20.99 2.09 -0.17
CA SER A 150 21.33 2.81 1.05
C SER A 150 22.64 2.28 1.64
N ASP A 151 23.22 3.03 2.56
CA ASP A 151 24.45 2.60 3.25
C ASP A 151 24.23 1.40 4.18
N ASN A 152 22.96 1.12 4.52
CA ASN A 152 22.56 0.00 5.35
C ASN A 152 22.38 -1.32 4.57
N ILE A 153 22.55 -1.29 3.25
CA ILE A 153 22.58 -2.48 2.40
C ILE A 153 24.01 -2.86 2.10
N THR A 154 24.43 -4.01 2.61
CA THR A 154 25.81 -4.48 2.44
C THR A 154 25.97 -5.41 1.24
N THR A 155 27.16 -5.40 0.65
CA THR A 155 27.54 -6.37 -0.40
C THR A 155 27.41 -7.81 0.10
N ASN A 156 27.74 -8.04 1.36
CA ASN A 156 27.64 -9.36 1.98
C ASN A 156 26.18 -9.85 2.01
N PHE A 157 25.25 -9.00 2.40
CA PHE A 157 23.83 -9.32 2.39
C PHE A 157 23.35 -9.77 1.01
N ILE A 158 23.72 -9.03 -0.05
CA ILE A 158 23.35 -9.37 -1.42
C ILE A 158 23.94 -10.72 -1.84
N LYS A 159 25.19 -10.99 -1.53
CA LYS A 159 25.84 -12.28 -1.80
C LYS A 159 25.15 -13.43 -1.06
N LEU A 160 24.83 -13.23 0.21
CA LEU A 160 24.12 -14.22 1.02
C LEU A 160 22.71 -14.49 0.51
N CYS A 161 21.94 -13.46 0.11
CA CYS A 161 20.64 -13.65 -0.52
C CYS A 161 20.77 -14.50 -1.79
N LYS A 162 21.73 -14.21 -2.64
CA LYS A 162 22.00 -15.02 -3.85
C LYS A 162 22.35 -16.46 -3.50
N SER A 163 23.19 -16.68 -2.50
CA SER A 163 23.65 -18.02 -2.07
C SER A 163 22.51 -18.91 -1.55
N ILE A 164 21.51 -18.33 -0.89
CA ILE A 164 20.31 -19.06 -0.45
C ILE A 164 19.22 -19.12 -1.54
N GLY A 165 19.52 -18.69 -2.76
CA GLY A 165 18.63 -18.74 -3.91
C GLY A 165 17.50 -17.70 -3.90
N VAL A 166 17.60 -16.63 -3.13
CA VAL A 166 16.63 -15.52 -3.15
C VAL A 166 16.97 -14.59 -4.30
N LYS A 167 15.96 -14.32 -5.14
CA LYS A 167 16.08 -13.29 -6.17
C LYS A 167 16.16 -11.92 -5.50
N ILE A 168 17.24 -11.19 -5.74
CA ILE A 168 17.43 -9.84 -5.21
C ILE A 168 17.67 -8.85 -6.35
N SER A 169 17.04 -7.70 -6.26
CA SER A 169 17.19 -6.56 -7.16
C SER A 169 17.57 -5.33 -6.35
N LEU A 170 18.43 -4.48 -6.90
CA LEU A 170 18.78 -3.21 -6.29
C LEU A 170 18.00 -2.09 -7.01
N TYR A 171 17.31 -1.26 -6.25
CA TYR A 171 16.66 -0.05 -6.73
C TYR A 171 17.44 1.17 -6.26
N CYS A 172 17.72 2.09 -7.19
CA CYS A 172 18.34 3.37 -6.91
C CYS A 172 17.67 4.45 -7.76
N ASP A 173 17.19 5.49 -7.12
CA ASP A 173 16.52 6.64 -7.75
C ASP A 173 17.52 7.70 -8.27
N ASP A 174 18.76 7.65 -7.78
CA ASP A 174 19.84 8.57 -8.17
C ASP A 174 20.73 7.91 -9.23
N LYS A 175 20.79 8.53 -10.42
CA LYS A 175 21.58 8.02 -11.55
C LYS A 175 23.10 8.05 -11.31
N GLU A 176 23.59 9.00 -10.53
CA GLU A 176 25.03 9.08 -10.22
C GLU A 176 25.41 8.03 -9.19
N LYS A 177 24.63 7.92 -8.11
CA LYS A 177 24.83 6.87 -7.12
C LYS A 177 24.62 5.47 -7.73
N PHE A 178 23.77 5.33 -8.73
CA PHE A 178 23.59 4.04 -9.40
C PHE A 178 24.87 3.50 -10.00
N LYS A 179 25.75 4.33 -10.55
CA LYS A 179 27.06 3.92 -11.07
C LYS A 179 27.93 3.35 -9.97
N ASP A 180 28.01 4.04 -8.83
CA ASP A 180 28.81 3.60 -7.68
C ASP A 180 28.30 2.29 -7.10
N TYR A 181 26.98 2.15 -6.97
CA TYR A 181 26.36 0.91 -6.53
C TYR A 181 26.55 -0.23 -7.53
N LYS A 182 26.55 0.05 -8.84
CA LYS A 182 26.84 -0.94 -9.85
C LYS A 182 28.24 -1.55 -9.67
N PHE A 183 29.25 -0.74 -9.39
CA PHE A 183 30.60 -1.23 -9.11
C PHE A 183 30.70 -1.95 -7.76
N LYS A 184 29.94 -1.52 -6.78
CA LYS A 184 29.96 -2.10 -5.42
C LYS A 184 29.30 -3.49 -5.36
N PHE A 185 28.27 -3.75 -6.18
CA PHE A 185 27.41 -4.92 -6.04
C PHE A 185 27.42 -5.90 -7.22
N LEU A 186 28.09 -5.58 -8.31
CA LEU A 186 28.33 -6.48 -9.44
C LEU A 186 29.72 -7.10 -9.37
#